data_1f2c22f5f4f4ccf867d91b68801335ea
#
_entry.id   1f2c22f5f4f4ccf867d91b68801335ea
#
_cell.length_a   1.000
_cell.length_b   1.000
_cell.length_c   1.000
_cell.angle_alpha   90.00
_cell.angle_beta   90.00
_cell.angle_gamma   90.00
#
_symmetry.space_group_name_H-M   'P 1'
#
loop_
_entity.id
_entity.type
_entity.pdbx_description
1 polymer ?
#
loop_
_entity_poly.entity_id
_entity_poly.type
_entity_poly.pdbx_seq_one_letter_code
_entity_poly.pdbx_strand_id
1 'polypeptide(L)'
;MTDAFEVTGVSTLVEPISSVLDDLAVAVDVQETVDTTPNGFVTLGLAPELVQAVADLGYTQPTTVQLKTIPLALPSDNADAKKGYIDLMVSSQTGSGKTAAFLLPVLHTLLKQQAEAEAADRAEYEKSVADAIAKGEEPPKKAKRKDPTNVRNFKAPTPGALIVCPTRELAQQVAHDAIDLVKHCRGLRVANVVGGMPYQLQIAKLQNANLVVATPGRLLDLQRSMQIKLDKVQFLVVDEADRMLDLGFAIRQCGCQKRLHRLDGV
;
A
#
# COMPACT_ATOMS: atom_id res chain seq x y z
N MET A 1 33.84 35.64 59.47
CA MET A 1 35.12 35.36 58.80
C MET A 1 34.89 35.48 57.34
N THR A 2 35.22 36.60 56.86
CA THR A 2 35.24 37.18 55.54
C THR A 2 36.43 36.63 54.79
N ASP A 3 36.25 36.24 53.53
CA ASP A 3 37.37 36.43 52.60
C ASP A 3 36.76 36.78 51.22
N ALA A 4 37.11 38.00 50.85
CA ALA A 4 36.86 38.57 49.54
C ALA A 4 37.96 38.13 48.57
N PHE A 5 37.63 37.83 47.33
CA PHE A 5 38.60 37.67 46.27
C PHE A 5 38.38 38.77 45.23
N GLU A 6 39.36 39.64 45.10
CA GLU A 6 39.48 40.71 44.13
C GLU A 6 39.66 40.15 42.72
N VAL A 7 38.94 40.70 41.77
CA VAL A 7 39.17 40.50 40.33
C VAL A 7 39.83 41.74 39.76
N THR A 8 41.12 41.62 39.46
CA THR A 8 41.87 42.58 38.68
C THR A 8 41.51 42.58 37.24
N GLY A 9 41.13 43.74 36.71
CA GLY A 9 40.78 43.92 35.30
C GLY A 9 42.03 43.89 34.39
N VAL A 10 41.85 43.29 33.23
CA VAL A 10 42.72 43.50 32.07
C VAL A 10 41.86 43.96 30.92
N SER A 11 42.04 45.25 30.61
CA SER A 11 41.51 45.88 29.40
C SER A 11 42.40 45.48 28.24
N THR A 12 41.83 44.78 27.24
CA THR A 12 42.46 44.63 25.93
C THR A 12 41.53 45.19 24.84
N LEU A 13 42.06 46.20 24.19
CA LEU A 13 41.52 46.90 23.03
C LEU A 13 41.21 45.95 21.96
N VAL A 14 39.97 45.96 21.49
CA VAL A 14 39.52 45.23 20.30
C VAL A 14 39.56 46.19 19.13
N GLU A 15 40.51 46.01 18.20
CA GLU A 15 40.50 46.69 16.91
C GLU A 15 39.43 46.06 16.01
N PRO A 16 38.77 46.81 15.13
CA PRO A 16 37.72 46.25 14.24
C PRO A 16 38.38 45.49 13.10
N ILE A 17 38.08 44.18 13.02
CA ILE A 17 38.41 43.34 11.89
C ILE A 17 37.37 43.58 10.76
N SER A 18 37.68 44.55 9.93
CA SER A 18 36.85 44.93 8.79
C SER A 18 37.56 44.80 7.42
N SER A 19 38.37 43.78 7.19
CA SER A 19 39.05 43.67 5.90
C SER A 19 39.46 42.27 5.45
N VAL A 20 38.81 41.22 5.91
CA VAL A 20 39.13 39.83 5.51
C VAL A 20 37.91 39.02 5.07
N LEU A 21 36.84 39.67 4.69
CA LEU A 21 35.58 38.93 4.24
C LEU A 21 35.28 39.03 2.76
N ASP A 22 36.17 39.58 1.92
CA ASP A 22 35.89 39.75 0.48
C ASP A 22 36.50 38.69 -0.44
N ASP A 23 37.17 37.67 0.03
CA ASP A 23 37.86 36.69 -0.85
C ASP A 23 37.47 35.22 -0.66
N LEU A 24 36.29 34.88 -0.12
CA LEU A 24 35.80 33.48 -0.03
C LEU A 24 34.34 33.29 -0.43
N ALA A 25 33.91 34.01 -1.46
CA ALA A 25 32.70 33.62 -2.21
C ALA A 25 33.07 32.64 -3.33
N VAL A 26 33.61 31.49 -2.99
CA VAL A 26 33.55 30.33 -3.89
C VAL A 26 32.13 29.83 -3.83
N ALA A 27 31.33 30.24 -4.81
CA ALA A 27 30.07 29.59 -5.12
C ALA A 27 30.38 28.13 -5.45
N VAL A 28 30.23 27.26 -4.46
CA VAL A 28 30.13 25.82 -4.71
C VAL A 28 28.77 25.65 -5.34
N ASP A 29 28.77 25.67 -6.68
CA ASP A 29 27.67 25.18 -7.50
C ASP A 29 27.56 23.66 -7.22
N VAL A 30 26.80 23.32 -6.18
CA VAL A 30 26.38 21.95 -5.95
C VAL A 30 25.39 21.63 -7.04
N GLN A 31 25.90 21.31 -8.21
CA GLN A 31 25.14 20.55 -9.19
C GLN A 31 24.81 19.24 -8.48
N GLU A 32 23.59 19.16 -7.95
CA GLU A 32 22.93 17.88 -7.70
C GLU A 32 22.97 17.13 -9.02
N THR A 33 23.97 16.30 -9.18
CA THR A 33 23.95 15.26 -10.21
C THR A 33 22.80 14.34 -9.85
N VAL A 34 21.62 14.64 -10.41
CA VAL A 34 20.52 13.70 -10.43
C VAL A 34 21.07 12.46 -11.08
N ASP A 35 21.35 11.44 -10.27
CA ASP A 35 21.75 10.12 -10.73
C ASP A 35 20.66 9.62 -11.68
N THR A 36 20.87 9.77 -12.96
CA THR A 36 19.96 9.37 -14.04
C THR A 36 20.04 7.86 -14.32
N THR A 37 20.47 7.06 -13.35
CA THR A 37 20.32 5.60 -13.45
C THR A 37 18.84 5.27 -13.43
N PRO A 38 18.27 4.66 -14.49
CA PRO A 38 16.87 4.32 -14.52
C PRO A 38 16.54 3.46 -13.31
N ASN A 39 15.44 3.84 -12.59
CA ASN A 39 15.00 3.09 -11.43
C ASN A 39 14.78 1.62 -11.82
N GLY A 40 15.48 0.69 -11.17
CA GLY A 40 15.43 -0.74 -11.48
C GLY A 40 14.04 -1.36 -11.39
N PHE A 41 13.09 -0.72 -10.70
CA PHE A 41 11.69 -1.16 -10.64
C PHE A 41 10.92 -0.93 -11.95
N VAL A 42 11.37 -0.05 -12.83
CA VAL A 42 10.77 0.17 -14.17
C VAL A 42 10.83 -1.11 -14.99
N THR A 43 11.93 -1.86 -14.90
CA THR A 43 12.14 -3.10 -15.66
C THR A 43 11.26 -4.26 -15.20
N LEU A 44 10.63 -4.14 -14.01
CA LEU A 44 9.74 -5.16 -13.46
C LEU A 44 8.30 -5.11 -14.02
N GLY A 45 7.99 -4.15 -14.89
CA GLY A 45 6.64 -4.02 -15.49
C GLY A 45 5.57 -3.52 -14.54
N LEU A 46 5.96 -2.84 -13.47
CA LEU A 46 5.02 -2.23 -12.52
C LEU A 46 4.36 -0.96 -13.10
N ALA A 47 3.17 -0.64 -12.60
CA ALA A 47 2.48 0.60 -12.97
C ALA A 47 3.34 1.83 -12.60
N PRO A 48 3.36 2.89 -13.45
CA PRO A 48 4.21 4.05 -13.26
C PRO A 48 3.95 4.77 -11.93
N GLU A 49 2.72 4.77 -11.44
CA GLU A 49 2.34 5.35 -10.14
C GLU A 49 3.02 4.63 -8.96
N LEU A 50 3.17 3.31 -9.07
CA LEU A 50 3.86 2.51 -8.05
C LEU A 50 5.38 2.71 -8.14
N VAL A 51 5.94 2.81 -9.34
CA VAL A 51 7.37 3.11 -9.53
C VAL A 51 7.71 4.47 -8.95
N GLN A 52 6.85 5.48 -9.15
CA GLN A 52 7.02 6.81 -8.58
C GLN A 52 6.95 6.75 -7.03
N ALA A 53 6.00 6.01 -6.46
CA ALA A 53 5.89 5.86 -5.02
C ALA A 53 7.14 5.18 -4.41
N VAL A 54 7.68 4.17 -5.09
CA VAL A 54 8.91 3.49 -4.70
C VAL A 54 10.12 4.43 -4.75
N ALA A 55 10.20 5.28 -5.78
CA ALA A 55 11.24 6.31 -5.89
C ALA A 55 11.15 7.37 -4.78
N ASP A 56 9.93 7.83 -4.45
CA ASP A 56 9.68 8.77 -3.35
C ASP A 56 10.11 8.21 -1.99
N LEU A 57 10.05 6.88 -1.82
CA LEU A 57 10.54 6.17 -0.64
C LEU A 57 12.07 5.96 -0.63
N GLY A 58 12.77 6.44 -1.67
CA GLY A 58 14.21 6.35 -1.80
C GLY A 58 14.72 4.98 -2.30
N TYR A 59 13.84 4.11 -2.79
CA TYR A 59 14.24 2.83 -3.36
C TYR A 59 14.58 3.00 -4.85
N THR A 60 15.86 2.90 -5.18
CA THR A 60 16.37 3.03 -6.55
C THR A 60 16.56 1.68 -7.24
N GLN A 61 16.90 0.64 -6.49
CA GLN A 61 17.16 -0.70 -7.00
C GLN A 61 16.37 -1.75 -6.22
N PRO A 62 15.73 -2.70 -6.91
CA PRO A 62 15.05 -3.81 -6.26
C PRO A 62 16.03 -4.80 -5.62
N THR A 63 15.66 -5.32 -4.47
CA THR A 63 16.41 -6.38 -3.79
C THR A 63 16.33 -7.71 -4.56
N THR A 64 17.23 -8.64 -4.26
CA THR A 64 17.22 -9.98 -4.89
C THR A 64 15.87 -10.70 -4.70
N VAL A 65 15.22 -10.52 -3.54
CA VAL A 65 13.90 -11.10 -3.28
C VAL A 65 12.85 -10.47 -4.17
N GLN A 66 12.85 -9.16 -4.31
CA GLN A 66 11.91 -8.42 -5.17
C GLN A 66 12.09 -8.77 -6.64
N LEU A 67 13.35 -8.84 -7.14
CA LEU A 67 13.65 -9.24 -8.51
C LEU A 67 13.11 -10.63 -8.87
N LYS A 68 13.14 -11.58 -7.92
CA LYS A 68 12.65 -12.94 -8.15
C LYS A 68 11.15 -13.07 -7.96
N THR A 69 10.57 -12.38 -6.97
CA THR A 69 9.17 -12.58 -6.56
C THR A 69 8.20 -11.75 -7.41
N ILE A 70 8.51 -10.48 -7.68
CA ILE A 70 7.59 -9.57 -8.37
C ILE A 70 7.19 -10.09 -9.75
N PRO A 71 8.12 -10.49 -10.65
CA PRO A 71 7.75 -10.99 -11.97
C PRO A 71 6.90 -12.26 -11.94
N LEU A 72 7.11 -13.13 -10.93
CA LEU A 72 6.32 -14.36 -10.77
C LEU A 72 4.90 -14.09 -10.26
N ALA A 73 4.72 -13.04 -9.47
CA ALA A 73 3.45 -12.66 -8.88
C ALA A 73 2.60 -11.78 -9.81
N LEU A 74 3.21 -11.14 -10.81
CA LEU A 74 2.48 -10.38 -11.82
C LEU A 74 1.76 -11.32 -12.79
N PRO A 75 0.54 -10.96 -13.26
CA PRO A 75 -0.13 -11.72 -14.29
C PRO A 75 0.71 -11.70 -15.57
N SER A 76 1.08 -12.86 -16.09
CA SER A 76 1.78 -12.97 -17.38
C SER A 76 0.83 -12.63 -18.51
N ASP A 77 1.21 -11.71 -19.41
CA ASP A 77 0.45 -11.36 -20.61
C ASP A 77 0.51 -12.46 -21.70
N ASN A 78 1.22 -13.57 -21.46
CA ASN A 78 1.32 -14.69 -22.37
C ASN A 78 -0.03 -15.42 -22.47
N ALA A 79 -0.63 -15.37 -23.66
CA ALA A 79 -1.92 -15.98 -23.97
C ALA A 79 -1.97 -17.52 -23.73
N ASP A 80 -0.80 -18.18 -23.69
CA ASP A 80 -0.63 -19.61 -23.47
C ASP A 80 -0.44 -20.02 -22.00
N ALA A 81 -0.17 -19.07 -21.10
CA ALA A 81 -0.14 -19.35 -19.68
C ALA A 81 -1.59 -19.59 -19.22
N LYS A 82 -1.90 -20.81 -18.79
CA LYS A 82 -3.17 -21.12 -18.12
C LYS A 82 -3.47 -19.99 -17.16
N LYS A 83 -4.55 -19.24 -17.39
CA LYS A 83 -5.01 -18.11 -16.56
C LYS A 83 -5.18 -18.56 -15.11
N GLY A 84 -4.11 -18.55 -14.34
CA GLY A 84 -4.11 -18.95 -12.94
C GLY A 84 -3.05 -18.14 -12.19
N TYR A 85 -3.44 -17.63 -11.03
CA TYR A 85 -2.47 -17.10 -10.08
C TYR A 85 -1.58 -18.23 -9.59
N ILE A 86 -0.29 -17.96 -9.42
CA ILE A 86 0.69 -18.90 -8.89
C ILE A 86 0.77 -18.66 -7.38
N ASP A 87 0.64 -19.74 -6.62
CA ASP A 87 0.88 -19.67 -5.18
C ASP A 87 2.40 -19.60 -4.94
N LEU A 88 2.83 -18.58 -4.21
CA LEU A 88 4.24 -18.31 -3.95
C LEU A 88 4.53 -18.42 -2.46
N MET A 89 5.58 -19.15 -2.12
CA MET A 89 6.16 -19.19 -0.78
C MET A 89 7.55 -18.54 -0.84
N VAL A 90 7.74 -17.48 -0.05
CA VAL A 90 8.98 -16.71 -0.02
C VAL A 90 9.58 -16.74 1.38
N SER A 91 10.74 -17.37 1.50
CA SER A 91 11.55 -17.36 2.73
C SER A 91 12.76 -16.45 2.53
N SER A 92 12.95 -15.49 3.41
CA SER A 92 14.14 -14.63 3.44
C SER A 92 14.25 -13.91 4.78
N GLN A 93 15.45 -13.40 5.06
CA GLN A 93 15.74 -12.70 6.33
C GLN A 93 14.89 -11.41 6.48
N THR A 94 14.74 -10.94 7.72
CA THR A 94 14.13 -9.64 8.02
C THR A 94 14.94 -8.52 7.35
N GLY A 95 14.28 -7.48 6.87
CA GLY A 95 14.94 -6.38 6.16
C GLY A 95 15.30 -6.65 4.69
N SER A 96 15.01 -7.83 4.15
CA SER A 96 15.28 -8.17 2.75
C SER A 96 14.32 -7.55 1.73
N GLY A 97 13.33 -6.77 2.18
CA GLY A 97 12.33 -6.14 1.31
C GLY A 97 11.14 -7.03 0.95
N LYS A 98 10.82 -8.06 1.75
CA LYS A 98 9.65 -8.94 1.54
C LYS A 98 8.34 -8.17 1.44
N THR A 99 8.13 -7.16 2.29
CA THR A 99 6.90 -6.38 2.34
C THR A 99 6.60 -5.75 0.98
N ALA A 100 7.56 -5.07 0.38
CA ALA A 100 7.39 -4.51 -0.96
C ALA A 100 7.29 -5.59 -2.04
N ALA A 101 7.96 -6.75 -1.87
CA ALA A 101 7.93 -7.85 -2.82
C ALA A 101 6.53 -8.46 -3.00
N PHE A 102 5.69 -8.51 -1.96
CA PHE A 102 4.29 -8.96 -2.10
C PHE A 102 3.31 -7.80 -2.30
N LEU A 103 3.57 -6.61 -1.74
CA LEU A 103 2.67 -5.47 -1.90
C LEU A 103 2.61 -4.97 -3.35
N LEU A 104 3.76 -4.78 -4.00
CA LEU A 104 3.83 -4.19 -5.33
C LEU A 104 3.03 -4.96 -6.39
N PRO A 105 3.14 -6.30 -6.56
CA PRO A 105 2.36 -7.01 -7.55
C PRO A 105 0.86 -7.04 -7.21
N VAL A 106 0.50 -7.14 -5.93
CA VAL A 106 -0.91 -7.07 -5.49
C VAL A 106 -1.52 -5.71 -5.83
N LEU A 107 -0.83 -4.62 -5.47
CA LEU A 107 -1.29 -3.25 -5.75
C LEU A 107 -1.36 -2.97 -7.25
N HIS A 108 -0.36 -3.43 -8.04
CA HIS A 108 -0.36 -3.32 -9.50
C HIS A 108 -1.61 -3.96 -10.10
N THR A 109 -1.93 -5.20 -9.69
CA THR A 109 -3.09 -5.92 -10.23
C THR A 109 -4.40 -5.27 -9.81
N LEU A 110 -4.52 -4.82 -8.56
CA LEU A 110 -5.72 -4.08 -8.11
C LEU A 110 -5.89 -2.77 -8.87
N LEU A 111 -4.81 -2.05 -9.16
CA LEU A 111 -4.84 -0.80 -9.94
C LEU A 111 -5.30 -1.06 -11.38
N LYS A 112 -4.76 -2.09 -12.03
CA LYS A 112 -5.15 -2.49 -13.39
C LYS A 112 -6.64 -2.87 -13.44
N GLN A 113 -7.12 -3.69 -12.50
CA GLN A 113 -8.52 -4.07 -12.40
C GLN A 113 -9.46 -2.89 -12.17
N GLN A 114 -9.04 -1.95 -11.34
CA GLN A 114 -9.81 -0.72 -11.11
C GLN A 114 -9.90 0.12 -12.38
N ALA A 115 -8.79 0.31 -13.10
CA ALA A 115 -8.77 1.05 -14.36
C ALA A 115 -9.68 0.38 -15.42
N GLU A 116 -9.65 -0.95 -15.51
CA GLU A 116 -10.53 -1.73 -16.40
C GLU A 116 -12.01 -1.57 -16.03
N ALA A 117 -12.34 -1.61 -14.73
CA ALA A 117 -13.71 -1.41 -14.26
C ALA A 117 -14.21 0.01 -14.53
N GLU A 118 -13.38 1.04 -14.29
CA GLU A 118 -13.72 2.43 -14.59
C GLU A 118 -13.89 2.68 -16.09
N ALA A 119 -13.10 2.02 -16.93
CA ALA A 119 -13.23 2.09 -18.38
C ALA A 119 -14.53 1.43 -18.86
N ALA A 120 -14.89 0.27 -18.29
CA ALA A 120 -16.13 -0.42 -18.58
C ALA A 120 -17.37 0.40 -18.18
N ASP A 121 -17.37 0.96 -16.95
CA ASP A 121 -18.44 1.83 -16.46
C ASP A 121 -18.62 3.09 -17.34
N ARG A 122 -17.50 3.64 -17.82
CA ARG A 122 -17.53 4.78 -18.75
C ARG A 122 -18.14 4.41 -20.10
N ALA A 123 -17.72 3.29 -20.66
CA ALA A 123 -18.23 2.80 -21.94
C ALA A 123 -19.74 2.46 -21.87
N GLU A 124 -20.20 1.89 -20.75
CA GLU A 124 -21.62 1.61 -20.52
C GLU A 124 -22.44 2.90 -20.40
N TYR A 125 -21.92 3.88 -19.67
CA TYR A 125 -22.54 5.19 -19.57
C TYR A 125 -22.63 5.90 -20.93
N GLU A 126 -21.55 5.90 -21.74
CA GLU A 126 -21.52 6.50 -23.07
C GLU A 126 -22.56 5.82 -24.00
N LYS A 127 -22.67 4.49 -23.94
CA LYS A 127 -23.73 3.75 -24.67
C LYS A 127 -25.13 4.20 -24.22
N SER A 128 -25.36 4.28 -22.91
CA SER A 128 -26.67 4.68 -22.38
C SER A 128 -27.06 6.10 -22.78
N VAL A 129 -26.08 7.00 -22.88
CA VAL A 129 -26.28 8.37 -23.38
C VAL A 129 -26.59 8.37 -24.89
N ALA A 130 -25.85 7.59 -25.68
CA ALA A 130 -26.08 7.48 -27.12
C ALA A 130 -27.47 6.90 -27.43
N ASP A 131 -27.88 5.86 -26.70
CA ASP A 131 -29.21 5.22 -26.84
C ASP A 131 -30.35 6.19 -26.45
N ALA A 132 -30.18 7.01 -25.40
CA ALA A 132 -31.15 8.01 -25.02
C ALA A 132 -31.30 9.12 -26.09
N ILE A 133 -30.17 9.59 -26.63
CA ILE A 133 -30.18 10.59 -27.72
C ILE A 133 -30.86 10.03 -28.97
N ALA A 134 -30.60 8.76 -29.34
CA ALA A 134 -31.22 8.11 -30.49
C ALA A 134 -32.74 7.95 -30.32
N LYS A 135 -33.24 7.81 -29.09
CA LYS A 135 -34.66 7.72 -28.74
C LYS A 135 -35.31 9.09 -28.51
N GLY A 136 -34.56 10.20 -28.54
CA GLY A 136 -35.08 11.55 -28.24
C GLY A 136 -35.39 11.78 -26.77
N GLU A 137 -34.82 10.95 -25.88
CA GLU A 137 -34.98 11.05 -24.42
C GLU A 137 -33.83 11.87 -23.80
N GLU A 138 -34.07 12.46 -22.62
CA GLU A 138 -33.00 13.13 -21.89
C GLU A 138 -31.91 12.12 -21.45
N PRO A 139 -30.62 12.48 -21.59
CA PRO A 139 -29.53 11.59 -21.20
C PRO A 139 -29.60 11.25 -19.68
N PRO A 140 -29.34 10.00 -19.30
CA PRO A 140 -29.42 9.58 -17.91
C PRO A 140 -28.45 10.37 -17.05
N LYS A 141 -28.94 10.97 -15.98
CA LYS A 141 -28.11 11.70 -15.00
C LYS A 141 -27.23 10.71 -14.25
N LYS A 142 -25.91 10.98 -14.16
CA LYS A 142 -25.01 10.19 -13.32
C LYS A 142 -25.59 10.07 -11.92
N ALA A 143 -25.75 8.84 -11.44
CA ALA A 143 -26.23 8.56 -10.10
C ALA A 143 -25.34 9.27 -9.06
N LYS A 144 -25.94 10.07 -8.18
CA LYS A 144 -25.20 10.70 -7.08
C LYS A 144 -24.59 9.61 -6.21
N ARG A 145 -23.30 9.71 -5.89
CA ARG A 145 -22.63 8.82 -4.95
C ARG A 145 -23.37 8.87 -3.62
N LYS A 146 -23.92 7.74 -3.18
CA LYS A 146 -24.55 7.62 -1.87
C LYS A 146 -23.44 7.69 -0.81
N ASP A 147 -23.69 8.45 0.26
CA ASP A 147 -22.77 8.53 1.39
C ASP A 147 -22.66 7.15 2.06
N PRO A 148 -21.47 6.51 2.05
CA PRO A 148 -21.28 5.18 2.62
C PRO A 148 -21.33 5.18 4.16
N THR A 149 -21.18 6.35 4.81
CA THR A 149 -21.24 6.46 6.27
C THR A 149 -22.68 6.37 6.80
N ASN A 150 -23.68 6.54 5.94
CA ASN A 150 -25.07 6.42 6.34
C ASN A 150 -25.45 4.94 6.52
N VAL A 151 -25.93 4.59 7.71
CA VAL A 151 -26.32 3.22 8.09
C VAL A 151 -27.30 2.59 7.08
N ARG A 152 -28.20 3.38 6.48
CA ARG A 152 -29.15 2.92 5.46
C ARG A 152 -28.48 2.50 4.14
N ASN A 153 -27.28 3.01 3.86
CA ASN A 153 -26.49 2.74 2.67
C ASN A 153 -25.35 1.77 2.95
N PHE A 154 -25.25 1.23 4.18
CA PHE A 154 -24.17 0.32 4.55
C PHE A 154 -24.14 -0.89 3.61
N LYS A 155 -23.02 -1.08 2.97
CA LYS A 155 -22.72 -2.27 2.18
C LYS A 155 -21.42 -2.87 2.70
N ALA A 156 -21.47 -4.11 3.14
CA ALA A 156 -20.27 -4.80 3.60
C ALA A 156 -19.17 -4.74 2.53
N PRO A 157 -17.99 -4.21 2.83
CA PRO A 157 -16.89 -4.09 1.88
C PRO A 157 -16.46 -5.47 1.39
N THR A 158 -16.08 -5.54 0.13
CA THR A 158 -15.58 -6.73 -0.55
C THR A 158 -14.18 -6.45 -1.08
N PRO A 159 -13.13 -6.55 -0.26
CA PRO A 159 -11.77 -6.26 -0.70
C PRO A 159 -11.30 -7.25 -1.77
N GLY A 160 -10.47 -6.79 -2.70
CA GLY A 160 -9.82 -7.63 -3.71
C GLY A 160 -8.58 -8.34 -3.16
N ALA A 161 -7.93 -7.77 -2.13
CA ALA A 161 -6.77 -8.36 -1.48
C ALA A 161 -6.86 -8.31 0.05
N LEU A 162 -6.33 -9.36 0.67
CA LEU A 162 -6.26 -9.52 2.11
C LEU A 162 -4.84 -9.91 2.52
N ILE A 163 -4.28 -9.17 3.49
CA ILE A 163 -3.00 -9.50 4.11
C ILE A 163 -3.27 -9.82 5.58
N VAL A 164 -2.79 -10.96 6.02
CA VAL A 164 -2.96 -11.42 7.40
C VAL A 164 -1.61 -11.44 8.09
N CYS A 165 -1.52 -10.75 9.23
CA CYS A 165 -0.31 -10.64 10.03
C CYS A 165 -0.57 -11.17 11.45
N PRO A 166 0.42 -11.81 12.12
CA PRO A 166 0.25 -12.39 13.45
C PRO A 166 0.03 -11.34 14.55
N THR A 167 0.67 -10.18 14.43
CA THR A 167 0.64 -9.13 15.46
C THR A 167 0.05 -7.82 14.94
N ARG A 168 -0.43 -6.97 15.86
CA ARG A 168 -0.99 -5.65 15.53
C ARG A 168 0.07 -4.72 14.98
N GLU A 169 1.25 -4.77 15.56
CA GLU A 169 2.40 -3.93 15.22
C GLU A 169 2.81 -4.19 13.78
N LEU A 170 2.96 -5.46 13.41
CA LEU A 170 3.28 -5.85 12.04
C LEU A 170 2.17 -5.46 11.06
N ALA A 171 0.89 -5.69 11.42
CA ALA A 171 -0.23 -5.29 10.58
C ALA A 171 -0.29 -3.76 10.37
N GLN A 172 0.06 -2.96 11.38
CA GLN A 172 0.13 -1.51 11.28
C GLN A 172 1.28 -1.08 10.37
N GLN A 173 2.44 -1.71 10.50
CA GLN A 173 3.60 -1.43 9.65
C GLN A 173 3.30 -1.76 8.18
N VAL A 174 2.81 -2.96 7.89
CA VAL A 174 2.43 -3.37 6.52
C VAL A 174 1.35 -2.46 5.93
N ALA A 175 0.37 -2.04 6.74
CA ALA A 175 -0.65 -1.10 6.28
C ALA A 175 -0.07 0.29 5.98
N HIS A 176 0.91 0.76 6.76
CA HIS A 176 1.61 2.02 6.52
C HIS A 176 2.40 1.95 5.21
N ASP A 177 3.22 0.91 5.05
CA ASP A 177 3.98 0.67 3.82
C ASP A 177 3.06 0.61 2.59
N ALA A 178 1.90 -0.06 2.71
CA ALA A 178 0.91 -0.12 1.64
C ALA A 178 0.29 1.24 1.33
N ILE A 179 0.02 2.09 2.34
CA ILE A 179 -0.50 3.45 2.16
C ILE A 179 0.52 4.33 1.42
N ASP A 180 1.79 4.23 1.79
CA ASP A 180 2.85 4.99 1.14
C ASP A 180 3.02 4.59 -0.32
N LEU A 181 2.93 3.29 -0.63
CA LEU A 181 3.00 2.78 -1.99
C LEU A 181 1.81 3.18 -2.87
N VAL A 182 0.61 3.40 -2.30
CA VAL A 182 -0.56 3.84 -3.08
C VAL A 182 -0.71 5.36 -3.14
N LYS A 183 0.23 6.13 -2.65
CA LYS A 183 0.18 7.60 -2.57
C LYS A 183 -0.17 8.27 -3.91
N HIS A 184 0.36 7.74 -5.01
CA HIS A 184 0.07 8.23 -6.36
C HIS A 184 -1.07 7.48 -7.06
N CYS A 185 -1.58 6.40 -6.48
CA CYS A 185 -2.63 5.57 -7.05
C CYS A 185 -4.01 6.14 -6.70
N ARG A 186 -4.72 6.71 -7.68
CA ARG A 186 -6.07 7.21 -7.45
C ARG A 186 -7.06 6.06 -7.27
N GLY A 187 -7.87 6.15 -6.20
CA GLY A 187 -8.99 5.21 -5.98
C GLY A 187 -8.65 3.95 -5.21
N LEU A 188 -7.39 3.54 -5.07
CA LEU A 188 -7.01 2.45 -4.19
C LEU A 188 -7.08 2.89 -2.72
N ARG A 189 -7.74 2.07 -1.91
CA ARG A 189 -7.89 2.31 -0.47
C ARG A 189 -7.37 1.12 0.32
N VAL A 190 -6.53 1.41 1.29
CA VAL A 190 -5.99 0.44 2.25
C VAL A 190 -6.69 0.62 3.58
N ALA A 191 -7.15 -0.48 4.17
CA ALA A 191 -7.72 -0.48 5.51
C ALA A 191 -6.95 -1.41 6.44
N ASN A 192 -6.73 -0.95 7.68
CA ASN A 192 -6.10 -1.74 8.73
C ASN A 192 -7.15 -2.22 9.72
N VAL A 193 -7.17 -3.52 10.01
CA VAL A 193 -8.14 -4.22 10.85
C VAL A 193 -7.44 -4.96 11.97
N VAL A 194 -7.26 -4.28 13.09
CA VAL A 194 -6.53 -4.83 14.25
C VAL A 194 -7.33 -4.72 15.53
N GLY A 195 -7.06 -5.60 16.50
CA GLY A 195 -7.65 -5.50 17.82
C GLY A 195 -7.26 -4.21 18.56
N GLY A 196 -8.04 -3.81 19.56
CA GLY A 196 -7.74 -2.63 20.39
C GLY A 196 -8.17 -1.28 19.82
N MET A 197 -8.63 -1.20 18.56
CA MET A 197 -9.24 0.00 17.99
C MET A 197 -10.78 -0.04 18.13
N PRO A 198 -11.43 1.14 18.27
CA PRO A 198 -12.89 1.22 18.31
C PRO A 198 -13.53 0.59 17.07
N TYR A 199 -14.51 -0.28 17.28
CA TYR A 199 -15.14 -1.09 16.25
C TYR A 199 -15.76 -0.25 15.13
N GLN A 200 -16.49 0.80 15.51
CA GLN A 200 -17.15 1.71 14.56
C GLN A 200 -16.18 2.43 13.63
N LEU A 201 -15.02 2.85 14.16
CA LEU A 201 -14.00 3.51 13.35
C LEU A 201 -13.38 2.55 12.33
N GLN A 202 -13.23 1.26 12.68
CA GLN A 202 -12.73 0.26 11.74
C GLN A 202 -13.73 -0.01 10.62
N ILE A 203 -15.02 -0.12 10.95
CA ILE A 203 -16.08 -0.31 9.95
C ILE A 203 -16.09 0.88 8.98
N ALA A 204 -15.98 2.11 9.47
CA ALA A 204 -15.91 3.29 8.63
C ALA A 204 -14.71 3.29 7.70
N LYS A 205 -13.54 2.90 8.19
CA LYS A 205 -12.29 2.78 7.38
C LYS A 205 -12.35 1.66 6.36
N LEU A 206 -13.09 0.59 6.63
CA LEU A 206 -13.27 -0.53 5.70
C LEU A 206 -14.11 -0.17 4.48
N GLN A 207 -14.91 0.89 4.53
CA GLN A 207 -15.76 1.30 3.42
C GLN A 207 -14.92 1.57 2.15
N ASN A 208 -15.26 0.83 1.08
CA ASN A 208 -14.56 0.90 -0.21
C ASN A 208 -13.05 0.55 -0.14
N ALA A 209 -12.61 -0.23 0.84
CA ALA A 209 -11.24 -0.73 0.90
C ALA A 209 -11.02 -1.79 -0.18
N ASN A 210 -9.95 -1.60 -0.98
CA ASN A 210 -9.50 -2.56 -1.99
C ASN A 210 -8.53 -3.57 -1.39
N LEU A 211 -7.68 -3.11 -0.46
CA LEU A 211 -6.73 -3.91 0.30
C LEU A 211 -7.04 -3.82 1.79
N VAL A 212 -7.11 -4.97 2.43
CA VAL A 212 -7.29 -5.06 3.89
C VAL A 212 -6.07 -5.75 4.51
N VAL A 213 -5.45 -5.10 5.49
CA VAL A 213 -4.40 -5.69 6.33
C VAL A 213 -5.01 -5.97 7.69
N ALA A 214 -4.94 -7.21 8.16
CA ALA A 214 -5.68 -7.63 9.34
C ALA A 214 -4.89 -8.55 10.27
N THR A 215 -5.24 -8.51 11.55
CA THR A 215 -4.92 -9.62 12.47
C THR A 215 -6.07 -10.63 12.48
N PRO A 216 -5.78 -11.95 12.61
CA PRO A 216 -6.78 -13.01 12.47
C PRO A 216 -8.01 -12.85 13.36
N GLY A 217 -7.81 -12.60 14.64
CA GLY A 217 -8.93 -12.49 15.60
C GLY A 217 -9.93 -11.42 15.23
N ARG A 218 -9.46 -10.18 14.93
CA ARG A 218 -10.34 -9.08 14.57
C ARG A 218 -11.01 -9.28 13.19
N LEU A 219 -10.30 -9.90 12.25
CA LEU A 219 -10.87 -10.25 10.96
C LEU A 219 -12.05 -11.21 11.11
N LEU A 220 -11.89 -12.25 11.92
CA LEU A 220 -12.95 -13.22 12.23
C LEU A 220 -14.17 -12.57 12.91
N ASP A 221 -13.94 -11.65 13.84
CA ASP A 221 -15.02 -10.90 14.50
C ASP A 221 -15.85 -10.10 13.50
N LEU A 222 -15.18 -9.38 12.57
CA LEU A 222 -15.85 -8.61 11.52
C LEU A 222 -16.57 -9.50 10.50
N GLN A 223 -16.03 -10.65 10.18
CA GLN A 223 -16.65 -11.62 9.30
C GLN A 223 -17.91 -12.23 9.94
N ARG A 224 -17.81 -12.67 11.20
CA ARG A 224 -18.95 -13.22 11.96
C ARG A 224 -20.09 -12.21 12.13
N SER A 225 -19.73 -10.93 12.31
CA SER A 225 -20.72 -9.84 12.41
C SER A 225 -21.18 -9.31 11.05
N MET A 226 -20.83 -9.97 9.94
CA MET A 226 -21.21 -9.60 8.57
C MET A 226 -20.80 -8.19 8.16
N GLN A 227 -19.74 -7.65 8.79
CA GLN A 227 -19.21 -6.33 8.49
C GLN A 227 -18.21 -6.31 7.34
N ILE A 228 -17.71 -7.48 6.92
CA ILE A 228 -16.82 -7.67 5.78
C ILE A 228 -17.21 -8.96 5.05
N LYS A 229 -17.09 -8.96 3.73
CA LYS A 229 -17.25 -10.15 2.89
C LYS A 229 -15.93 -10.45 2.18
N LEU A 230 -15.48 -11.69 2.28
CA LEU A 230 -14.20 -12.13 1.72
C LEU A 230 -14.35 -12.95 0.43
N ASP A 231 -15.55 -13.02 -0.11
CA ASP A 231 -15.89 -13.79 -1.32
C ASP A 231 -15.22 -13.29 -2.59
N LYS A 232 -14.84 -12.00 -2.62
CA LYS A 232 -14.16 -11.36 -3.75
C LYS A 232 -12.64 -11.25 -3.60
N VAL A 233 -12.08 -11.76 -2.49
CA VAL A 233 -10.62 -11.77 -2.28
C VAL A 233 -9.95 -12.63 -3.34
N GLN A 234 -9.07 -12.01 -4.11
CA GLN A 234 -8.29 -12.67 -5.16
C GLN A 234 -6.86 -12.97 -4.70
N PHE A 235 -6.33 -12.10 -3.84
CA PHE A 235 -5.00 -12.22 -3.26
C PHE A 235 -5.09 -12.38 -1.75
N LEU A 236 -4.55 -13.49 -1.27
CA LEU A 236 -4.34 -13.73 0.15
C LEU A 236 -2.84 -13.78 0.41
N VAL A 237 -2.35 -12.87 1.24
CA VAL A 237 -0.97 -12.87 1.71
C VAL A 237 -0.96 -13.20 3.20
N VAL A 238 -0.09 -14.10 3.59
CA VAL A 238 0.16 -14.45 5.00
C VAL A 238 1.59 -14.07 5.31
N ASP A 239 1.76 -13.02 6.08
CA ASP A 239 3.08 -12.54 6.51
C ASP A 239 3.45 -13.18 7.84
N GLU A 240 4.73 -13.55 8.01
CA GLU A 240 5.24 -14.32 9.16
C GLU A 240 4.38 -15.57 9.48
N ALA A 241 4.17 -16.41 8.46
CA ALA A 241 3.30 -17.59 8.56
C ALA A 241 3.75 -18.58 9.65
N ASP A 242 5.04 -18.69 9.93
CA ASP A 242 5.64 -19.45 11.03
C ASP A 242 5.07 -19.01 12.39
N ARG A 243 5.09 -17.72 12.66
CA ARG A 243 4.49 -17.18 13.89
C ARG A 243 2.98 -17.38 13.97
N MET A 244 2.29 -17.36 12.82
CA MET A 244 0.86 -17.62 12.79
C MET A 244 0.54 -19.06 13.19
N LEU A 245 1.35 -20.02 12.75
CA LEU A 245 1.23 -21.45 13.13
C LEU A 245 1.48 -21.63 14.62
N ASP A 246 2.50 -20.99 15.18
CA ASP A 246 2.82 -21.04 16.61
C ASP A 246 1.67 -20.51 17.48
N LEU A 247 0.93 -19.52 17.00
CA LEU A 247 -0.25 -18.95 17.66
C LEU A 247 -1.52 -19.81 17.47
N GLY A 248 -1.43 -20.95 16.79
CA GLY A 248 -2.55 -21.87 16.57
C GLY A 248 -3.62 -21.35 15.60
N PHE A 249 -3.28 -20.37 14.76
CA PHE A 249 -4.21 -19.89 13.75
C PHE A 249 -4.23 -20.81 12.54
N ALA A 250 -5.37 -21.44 12.31
CA ALA A 250 -5.63 -22.13 11.05
C ALA A 250 -6.21 -21.13 10.05
N ILE A 251 -5.53 -20.90 8.93
CA ILE A 251 -5.97 -20.03 7.82
C ILE A 251 -7.37 -20.44 7.31
N ARG A 252 -7.75 -21.72 7.46
CA ARG A 252 -9.09 -22.26 7.17
C ARG A 252 -10.22 -21.49 7.86
N GLN A 253 -9.96 -20.83 8.98
CA GLN A 253 -10.98 -20.07 9.73
C GLN A 253 -11.33 -18.73 9.03
N CYS A 254 -10.51 -18.22 8.14
CA CYS A 254 -10.75 -16.96 7.45
C CYS A 254 -11.80 -17.04 6.32
N GLY A 255 -12.44 -18.18 6.08
CA GLY A 255 -13.53 -18.30 5.07
C GLY A 255 -13.11 -18.15 3.60
N CYS A 256 -11.82 -17.96 3.33
CA CYS A 256 -11.25 -17.94 1.97
C CYS A 256 -11.15 -19.34 1.34
N GLN A 257 -11.89 -20.29 1.88
CA GLN A 257 -11.77 -21.73 1.66
C GLN A 257 -11.93 -22.20 0.19
N LYS A 258 -12.55 -21.41 -0.67
CA LYS A 258 -12.82 -21.85 -2.05
C LYS A 258 -11.58 -21.86 -2.96
N ARG A 259 -10.45 -21.27 -2.57
CA ARG A 259 -9.20 -21.25 -3.37
C ARG A 259 -8.01 -21.97 -2.72
N LEU A 260 -8.08 -22.25 -1.41
CA LEU A 260 -7.01 -22.95 -0.66
C LEU A 260 -7.03 -24.49 -0.81
N HIS A 261 -7.97 -25.06 -1.55
CA HIS A 261 -8.08 -26.52 -1.78
C HIS A 261 -6.93 -27.15 -2.58
N ARG A 262 -5.88 -26.38 -2.91
CA ARG A 262 -4.72 -26.88 -3.68
C ARG A 262 -3.45 -27.09 -2.86
N LEU A 263 -3.49 -26.84 -1.55
CA LEU A 263 -2.32 -27.04 -0.67
C LEU A 263 -2.32 -28.37 0.08
N ASP A 264 -3.31 -29.25 -0.12
CA ASP A 264 -3.41 -30.55 0.55
C ASP A 264 -2.72 -31.69 -0.23
N GLY A 265 -1.72 -31.37 -1.05
CA GLY A 265 -1.01 -32.35 -1.89
C GLY A 265 0.51 -32.17 -1.84
N VAL A 266 1.13 -32.13 -0.64
CA VAL A 266 2.53 -32.54 -0.41
C VAL A 266 2.60 -33.18 0.99
#